data_d27249418987f324cf00ff0361c20de7
#
_entry.id   d27249418987f324cf00ff0361c20de7
#
_cell.length_a   1.000
_cell.length_b   1.000
_cell.length_c   1.000
_cell.angle_alpha   90.00
_cell.angle_beta   90.00
_cell.angle_gamma   90.00
#
_symmetry.space_group_name_H-M   'P 1'
#
loop_
_entity.id
_entity.type
_entity.pdbx_description
1 polymer ?
#
loop_
_entity_poly.entity_id
_entity_poly.type
_entity_poly.pdbx_seq_one_letter_code
_entity_poly.pdbx_strand_id
1 'polypeptide(L)'
;DTECFNPVIETLGLPEILGANVHEPIFRWSWLNKERAYVQLISKLLGVEFDAIWQRHKRLLYSKIIAWTLGILGILSTLTSVYIINQPTDVKVMLNETSYSNKYLPPLKNADITLKLHNEEKKAIILSLDSCATFQNIPYKFLNKEVQVSVRCKDHIDVDTTLLLSENLTIDIYRNPSIYGDVKFQIWDENANGVPHVGVKILDYKTVSDAEGYVSLFIPL
;
A
#
# COMPACT_ATOMS: atom_id res chain seq x y z
N ASP A 1 29.82 -35.13 49.22
CA ASP A 1 30.48 -35.52 47.93
C ASP A 1 30.40 -37.05 47.85
N THR A 2 29.34 -37.56 47.28
CA THR A 2 29.18 -38.96 46.94
C THR A 2 29.67 -39.14 45.52
N GLU A 3 30.91 -39.58 45.38
CA GLU A 3 31.44 -40.04 44.09
C GLU A 3 30.58 -41.20 43.59
N CYS A 4 29.93 -41.03 42.46
CA CYS A 4 29.07 -42.01 41.81
C CYS A 4 29.85 -43.14 41.13
N PHE A 5 31.15 -43.31 41.43
CA PHE A 5 31.96 -44.35 40.83
C PHE A 5 32.06 -45.54 41.74
N ASN A 6 31.79 -46.72 41.20
CA ASN A 6 31.96 -47.96 41.89
C ASN A 6 33.45 -48.13 42.22
N PRO A 7 33.84 -48.35 43.55
CA PRO A 7 35.23 -48.46 43.94
C PRO A 7 35.98 -49.63 43.29
N VAL A 8 35.29 -50.55 42.65
CA VAL A 8 35.88 -51.60 41.81
C VAL A 8 36.63 -51.07 40.60
N ILE A 9 36.26 -49.85 40.09
CA ILE A 9 36.90 -49.23 38.88
C ILE A 9 38.31 -48.74 39.25
N GLU A 10 38.53 -48.24 40.48
CA GLU A 10 39.84 -47.84 40.98
C GLU A 10 40.79 -49.01 41.10
N THR A 11 40.27 -50.17 41.54
CA THR A 11 41.08 -51.38 41.75
C THR A 11 41.47 -52.05 40.45
N LEU A 12 40.81 -51.82 39.38
CA LEU A 12 41.06 -52.35 38.04
C LEU A 12 42.09 -51.56 37.20
N GLY A 13 42.59 -50.42 37.73
CA GLY A 13 43.55 -49.57 37.02
C GLY A 13 43.05 -49.08 35.65
N LEU A 14 41.73 -49.03 35.52
CA LEU A 14 41.14 -48.49 34.29
C LEU A 14 41.39 -46.99 34.22
N PRO A 15 41.70 -46.42 33.05
CA PRO A 15 41.88 -44.98 32.92
C PRO A 15 40.60 -44.30 33.34
N GLU A 16 40.74 -43.30 34.21
CA GLU A 16 39.66 -42.46 34.73
C GLU A 16 38.66 -42.12 33.64
N ILE A 17 37.44 -42.66 33.74
CA ILE A 17 36.36 -42.31 32.83
C ILE A 17 35.91 -40.91 33.26
N LEU A 18 36.60 -39.93 32.76
CA LEU A 18 36.22 -38.53 32.98
C LEU A 18 34.86 -38.31 32.35
N GLY A 19 33.84 -38.33 33.20
CA GLY A 19 32.51 -37.88 32.78
C GLY A 19 32.58 -36.45 32.25
N ALA A 20 31.94 -36.20 31.14
CA ALA A 20 31.84 -34.82 30.64
C ALA A 20 31.05 -33.98 31.64
N ASN A 21 31.68 -32.96 32.24
CA ASN A 21 31.02 -32.12 33.24
C ASN A 21 29.97 -31.23 32.54
N VAL A 22 28.70 -31.59 32.69
CA VAL A 22 27.56 -30.87 32.10
C VAL A 22 27.08 -29.75 33.03
N HIS A 23 27.51 -29.75 34.29
CA HIS A 23 27.01 -28.82 35.32
C HIS A 23 27.75 -27.48 35.36
N GLU A 24 28.93 -27.38 34.82
CA GLU A 24 29.59 -26.05 34.68
C GLU A 24 29.20 -25.36 33.37
N PRO A 25 28.28 -24.41 33.41
CA PRO A 25 27.83 -23.75 32.22
C PRO A 25 28.90 -22.76 31.74
N ILE A 26 29.68 -23.14 30.73
CA ILE A 26 30.60 -22.20 30.04
C ILE A 26 29.87 -21.28 29.14
N PHE A 27 28.79 -21.77 28.55
CA PHE A 27 27.91 -20.99 27.67
C PHE A 27 26.58 -20.68 28.34
N ARG A 28 26.03 -19.51 28.10
CA ARG A 28 24.71 -19.09 28.60
C ARG A 28 23.57 -20.03 28.16
N TRP A 29 23.73 -20.75 27.07
CA TRP A 29 22.69 -21.63 26.49
C TRP A 29 23.00 -23.10 26.82
N SER A 30 22.09 -23.77 27.52
CA SER A 30 22.26 -25.13 27.99
C SER A 30 22.52 -26.17 26.89
N TRP A 31 21.92 -25.96 25.70
CA TRP A 31 22.12 -26.85 24.55
C TRP A 31 23.55 -26.82 24.02
N LEU A 32 24.22 -25.66 24.03
CA LEU A 32 25.63 -25.54 23.67
C LEU A 32 26.55 -26.24 24.65
N ASN A 33 26.22 -26.22 25.91
CA ASN A 33 26.96 -26.94 26.94
C ASN A 33 26.84 -28.48 26.76
N LYS A 34 25.65 -28.95 26.37
CA LYS A 34 25.41 -30.36 26.05
C LYS A 34 26.20 -30.81 24.84
N GLU A 35 26.19 -30.02 23.76
CA GLU A 35 26.98 -30.28 22.54
C GLU A 35 28.47 -30.32 22.82
N ARG A 36 28.97 -29.39 23.64
CA ARG A 36 30.37 -29.40 24.09
C ARG A 36 30.72 -30.64 24.85
N ALA A 37 29.90 -31.01 25.85
CA ALA A 37 30.10 -32.21 26.65
C ALA A 37 30.12 -33.49 25.77
N TYR A 38 29.21 -33.56 24.78
CA TYR A 38 29.16 -34.64 23.83
C TYR A 38 30.46 -34.75 22.99
N VAL A 39 30.94 -33.63 22.46
CA VAL A 39 32.20 -33.61 21.69
C VAL A 39 33.40 -33.95 22.55
N GLN A 40 33.40 -33.53 23.84
CA GLN A 40 34.45 -33.87 24.81
C GLN A 40 34.51 -35.38 25.09
N LEU A 41 33.36 -36.02 25.22
CA LEU A 41 33.25 -37.46 25.36
C LEU A 41 33.81 -38.21 24.16
N ILE A 42 33.40 -37.79 22.95
CA ILE A 42 33.85 -38.39 21.68
C ILE A 42 35.37 -38.22 21.51
N SER A 43 35.91 -37.03 21.79
CA SER A 43 37.34 -36.75 21.64
C SER A 43 38.18 -37.71 22.49
N LYS A 44 37.74 -37.98 23.73
CA LYS A 44 38.38 -38.92 24.61
C LYS A 44 38.28 -40.37 24.15
N LEU A 45 37.12 -40.79 23.66
CA LEU A 45 36.92 -42.13 23.09
C LEU A 45 37.78 -42.38 21.86
N LEU A 46 38.01 -41.37 21.03
CA LEU A 46 38.80 -41.45 19.84
C LEU A 46 40.29 -41.18 20.06
N GLY A 47 40.73 -40.76 21.24
CA GLY A 47 42.11 -40.39 21.53
C GLY A 47 42.62 -39.17 20.74
N VAL A 48 41.70 -38.28 20.34
CA VAL A 48 41.97 -37.06 19.55
C VAL A 48 41.84 -35.82 20.38
N GLU A 49 42.63 -34.78 20.15
CA GLU A 49 42.53 -33.50 20.86
C GLU A 49 41.15 -32.90 20.73
N PHE A 50 40.56 -32.51 21.84
CA PHE A 50 39.23 -31.88 21.90
C PHE A 50 39.11 -30.66 20.98
N ASP A 51 40.09 -29.77 20.96
CA ASP A 51 40.05 -28.52 20.22
C ASP A 51 39.97 -28.74 18.70
N ALA A 52 40.61 -29.79 18.20
CA ALA A 52 40.53 -30.10 16.77
C ALA A 52 39.11 -30.52 16.34
N ILE A 53 38.45 -31.34 17.16
CA ILE A 53 37.06 -31.76 16.87
C ILE A 53 36.08 -30.64 17.16
N TRP A 54 36.29 -29.90 18.26
CA TRP A 54 35.40 -28.82 18.69
C TRP A 54 35.35 -27.68 17.68
N GLN A 55 36.47 -27.21 17.14
CA GLN A 55 36.49 -26.14 16.15
C GLN A 55 35.76 -26.54 14.86
N ARG A 56 35.90 -27.76 14.40
CA ARG A 56 35.18 -28.28 13.22
C ARG A 56 33.68 -28.39 13.50
N HIS A 57 33.30 -28.93 14.66
CA HIS A 57 31.91 -29.06 15.08
C HIS A 57 31.24 -27.68 15.22
N LYS A 58 31.93 -26.73 15.85
CA LYS A 58 31.48 -25.35 16.01
C LYS A 58 31.20 -24.65 14.66
N ARG A 59 32.06 -24.83 13.66
CA ARG A 59 31.84 -24.29 12.31
C ARG A 59 30.58 -24.88 11.68
N LEU A 60 30.35 -26.17 11.80
CA LEU A 60 29.13 -26.81 11.31
C LEU A 60 27.87 -26.33 12.02
N LEU A 61 27.94 -26.14 13.34
CA LEU A 61 26.83 -25.59 14.12
C LEU A 61 26.50 -24.16 13.67
N TYR A 62 27.50 -23.29 13.55
CA TYR A 62 27.28 -21.93 13.08
C TYR A 62 26.73 -21.87 11.66
N SER A 63 27.21 -22.69 10.76
CA SER A 63 26.68 -22.73 9.39
C SER A 63 25.20 -23.14 9.36
N LYS A 64 24.80 -24.11 10.19
CA LYS A 64 23.40 -24.52 10.33
C LYS A 64 22.55 -23.39 10.93
N ILE A 65 23.03 -22.73 11.99
CA ILE A 65 22.32 -21.60 12.61
C ILE A 65 22.12 -20.46 11.61
N ILE A 66 23.17 -20.10 10.87
CA ILE A 66 23.10 -19.06 9.87
C ILE A 66 22.10 -19.45 8.75
N ALA A 67 22.12 -20.69 8.29
CA ALA A 67 21.17 -21.16 7.28
C ALA A 67 19.72 -21.08 7.76
N TRP A 68 19.46 -21.48 9.02
CA TRP A 68 18.12 -21.38 9.63
C TRP A 68 17.68 -19.93 9.82
N THR A 69 18.56 -19.04 10.29
CA THR A 69 18.23 -17.61 10.47
C THR A 69 17.92 -16.94 9.13
N LEU A 70 18.69 -17.22 8.10
CA LEU A 70 18.42 -16.71 6.76
C LEU A 70 17.10 -17.25 6.20
N GLY A 71 16.79 -18.51 6.44
CA GLY A 71 15.51 -19.12 6.05
C GLY A 71 14.32 -18.43 6.71
N ILE A 72 14.38 -18.22 8.03
CA ILE A 72 13.33 -17.54 8.78
C ILE A 72 13.17 -16.07 8.32
N LEU A 73 14.28 -15.36 8.11
CA LEU A 73 14.27 -14.00 7.59
C LEU A 73 13.61 -13.92 6.20
N GLY A 74 13.91 -14.88 5.32
CA GLY A 74 13.29 -14.99 4.01
C GLY A 74 11.77 -15.19 4.09
N ILE A 75 11.31 -16.10 4.96
CA ILE A 75 9.87 -16.33 5.18
C ILE A 75 9.20 -15.08 5.74
N LEU A 76 9.78 -14.44 6.74
CA LEU A 76 9.24 -13.20 7.31
C LEU A 76 9.16 -12.08 6.28
N SER A 77 10.18 -11.91 5.45
CA SER A 77 10.19 -10.92 4.36
C SER A 77 9.08 -11.18 3.34
N THR A 78 8.87 -12.43 2.94
CA THR A 78 7.78 -12.76 2.00
C THR A 78 6.40 -12.54 2.62
N LEU A 79 6.18 -12.91 3.87
CA LEU A 79 4.92 -12.69 4.58
C LEU A 79 4.61 -11.20 4.73
N THR A 80 5.60 -10.38 5.11
CA THR A 80 5.41 -8.92 5.21
C THR A 80 5.12 -8.30 3.85
N SER A 81 5.79 -8.73 2.78
CA SER A 81 5.52 -8.25 1.42
C SER A 81 4.10 -8.58 0.97
N VAL A 82 3.63 -9.81 1.19
CA VAL A 82 2.26 -10.22 0.88
C VAL A 82 1.24 -9.43 1.70
N TYR A 83 1.53 -9.17 2.96
CA TYR A 83 0.66 -8.37 3.83
C TYR A 83 0.53 -6.94 3.32
N ILE A 84 1.64 -6.26 3.01
CA ILE A 84 1.64 -4.88 2.51
C ILE A 84 0.90 -4.78 1.17
N ILE A 85 1.16 -5.71 0.23
CA ILE A 85 0.55 -5.71 -1.10
C ILE A 85 -0.99 -5.85 -1.04
N ASN A 86 -1.50 -6.53 -0.02
CA ASN A 86 -2.94 -6.73 0.16
C ASN A 86 -3.59 -5.76 1.15
N GLN A 87 -2.84 -4.80 1.70
CA GLN A 87 -3.46 -3.78 2.56
C GLN A 87 -4.54 -3.01 1.80
N PRO A 88 -5.72 -2.82 2.42
CA PRO A 88 -6.76 -2.00 1.84
C PRO A 88 -6.36 -0.52 1.87
N THR A 89 -6.62 0.17 0.79
CA THR A 89 -6.45 1.62 0.67
C THR A 89 -7.70 2.25 0.13
N ASP A 90 -7.92 3.52 0.41
CA ASP A 90 -9.06 4.26 -0.11
C ASP A 90 -8.60 5.14 -1.27
N VAL A 91 -9.38 5.11 -2.36
CA VAL A 91 -9.13 5.91 -3.56
C VAL A 91 -10.20 6.97 -3.66
N LYS A 92 -9.80 8.24 -3.72
CA LYS A 92 -10.68 9.38 -3.94
C LYS A 92 -10.67 9.76 -5.40
N VAL A 93 -11.84 9.83 -6.01
CA VAL A 93 -12.03 10.28 -7.38
C VAL A 93 -12.77 11.61 -7.34
N MET A 94 -12.11 12.65 -7.81
CA MET A 94 -12.68 13.98 -7.99
C MET A 94 -13.09 14.18 -9.44
N LEU A 95 -14.32 14.62 -9.66
CA LEU A 95 -14.77 15.05 -10.98
C LEU A 95 -14.54 16.54 -11.12
N ASN A 96 -13.78 16.91 -12.14
CA ASN A 96 -13.54 18.28 -12.51
C ASN A 96 -14.41 18.62 -13.73
N GLU A 97 -15.40 19.48 -13.52
CA GLU A 97 -16.23 19.94 -14.62
C GLU A 97 -15.48 21.02 -15.42
N THR A 98 -14.91 20.60 -16.54
CA THR A 98 -14.29 21.54 -17.48
C THR A 98 -15.38 22.15 -18.31
N SER A 99 -15.97 23.22 -17.84
CA SER A 99 -16.95 23.96 -18.61
C SER A 99 -16.45 25.34 -18.92
N TYR A 100 -16.90 25.79 -20.09
CA TYR A 100 -16.63 27.08 -20.65
C TYR A 100 -16.92 28.20 -19.65
N SER A 101 -15.85 28.76 -19.09
CA SER A 101 -15.76 30.03 -18.34
C SER A 101 -16.71 30.31 -17.16
N ASN A 102 -17.56 29.41 -16.72
CA ASN A 102 -18.52 29.72 -15.67
C ASN A 102 -18.13 29.25 -14.29
N LYS A 103 -17.72 30.20 -13.46
CA LYS A 103 -17.34 30.04 -12.07
C LYS A 103 -18.50 29.60 -11.14
N TYR A 104 -19.72 29.51 -11.65
CA TYR A 104 -20.96 29.31 -10.86
C TYR A 104 -21.83 28.18 -11.42
N LEU A 105 -21.21 27.05 -11.74
CA LEU A 105 -21.99 25.89 -12.13
C LEU A 105 -22.67 25.25 -10.94
N PRO A 106 -23.90 24.75 -11.11
CA PRO A 106 -24.52 23.98 -10.06
C PRO A 106 -23.67 22.74 -9.74
N PRO A 107 -23.57 22.33 -8.48
CA PRO A 107 -22.78 21.18 -8.09
C PRO A 107 -23.27 19.93 -8.82
N LEU A 108 -22.32 19.07 -9.19
CA LEU A 108 -22.60 17.78 -9.79
C LEU A 108 -23.42 16.92 -8.82
N LYS A 109 -24.56 16.44 -9.30
CA LYS A 109 -25.41 15.53 -8.54
C LYS A 109 -25.59 14.23 -9.32
N ASN A 110 -25.60 13.10 -8.58
CA ASN A 110 -25.90 11.78 -9.14
C ASN A 110 -24.96 11.35 -10.28
N ALA A 111 -23.65 11.55 -10.09
CA ALA A 111 -22.66 10.98 -11.00
C ALA A 111 -22.32 9.55 -10.57
N ASP A 112 -22.51 8.60 -11.47
CA ASP A 112 -22.15 7.21 -11.30
C ASP A 112 -20.71 7.01 -11.77
N ILE A 113 -19.83 6.58 -10.87
CA ILE A 113 -18.45 6.26 -11.19
C ILE A 113 -18.24 4.76 -11.01
N THR A 114 -17.73 4.12 -12.05
CA THR A 114 -17.38 2.69 -12.03
C THR A 114 -15.88 2.54 -12.23
N LEU A 115 -15.23 1.84 -11.30
CA LEU A 115 -13.81 1.50 -11.34
C LEU A 115 -13.69 0.00 -11.63
N LYS A 116 -13.07 -0.37 -12.75
CA LYS A 116 -12.79 -1.75 -13.13
C LYS A 116 -11.36 -2.13 -12.75
N LEU A 117 -11.25 -3.04 -11.79
CA LEU A 117 -10.00 -3.59 -11.29
C LEU A 117 -9.88 -5.03 -11.80
N HIS A 118 -9.18 -5.23 -12.90
CA HIS A 118 -8.90 -6.56 -13.50
C HIS A 118 -10.15 -7.48 -13.58
N ASN A 119 -10.63 -8.05 -12.47
CA ASN A 119 -11.79 -8.96 -12.40
C ASN A 119 -12.94 -8.42 -11.53
N GLU A 120 -12.81 -7.25 -10.95
CA GLU A 120 -13.81 -6.67 -10.05
C GLU A 120 -14.24 -5.29 -10.54
N GLU A 121 -15.53 -5.03 -10.47
CA GLU A 121 -16.07 -3.69 -10.66
C GLU A 121 -16.46 -3.12 -9.31
N LYS A 122 -15.96 -1.93 -9.00
CA LYS A 122 -16.42 -1.14 -7.86
C LYS A 122 -17.18 0.08 -8.35
N LYS A 123 -18.33 0.34 -7.75
CA LYS A 123 -19.19 1.47 -8.09
C LYS A 123 -19.32 2.42 -6.92
N ALA A 124 -19.29 3.71 -7.20
CA ALA A 124 -19.60 4.75 -6.25
C ALA A 124 -20.48 5.80 -6.92
N ILE A 125 -21.36 6.41 -6.14
CA ILE A 125 -22.26 7.47 -6.60
C ILE A 125 -21.89 8.74 -5.85
N ILE A 126 -21.69 9.84 -6.59
CA ILE A 126 -21.52 11.15 -6.00
C ILE A 126 -22.90 11.70 -5.65
N LEU A 127 -23.14 11.82 -4.35
CA LEU A 127 -24.36 12.42 -3.82
C LEU A 127 -24.14 13.80 -3.20
N SER A 128 -22.88 14.22 -3.05
CA SER A 128 -22.51 15.43 -2.31
C SER A 128 -22.09 16.59 -3.21
N LEU A 129 -22.06 17.79 -2.61
CA LEU A 129 -21.64 19.04 -3.24
C LEU A 129 -20.14 19.05 -3.63
N ASP A 130 -19.34 18.13 -3.10
CA ASP A 130 -17.88 18.15 -3.24
C ASP A 130 -17.37 17.50 -4.55
N SER A 131 -18.28 17.00 -5.42
CA SER A 131 -17.93 16.31 -6.67
C SER A 131 -16.89 15.21 -6.50
N CYS A 132 -16.88 14.56 -5.34
CA CYS A 132 -15.89 13.56 -4.92
C CYS A 132 -16.57 12.24 -4.56
N ALA A 133 -16.03 11.14 -5.06
CA ALA A 133 -16.41 9.78 -4.66
C ALA A 133 -15.21 9.08 -4.01
N THR A 134 -15.48 8.29 -2.97
CA THR A 134 -14.45 7.49 -2.30
C THR A 134 -14.73 6.01 -2.52
N PHE A 135 -13.77 5.31 -3.10
CA PHE A 135 -13.77 3.86 -3.24
C PHE A 135 -12.98 3.26 -2.10
N GLN A 136 -13.66 2.52 -1.23
CA GLN A 136 -13.05 1.90 -0.06
C GLN A 136 -12.51 0.51 -0.36
N ASN A 137 -11.52 0.09 0.42
CA ASN A 137 -10.97 -1.27 0.38
C ASN A 137 -10.41 -1.67 -1.00
N ILE A 138 -9.66 -0.78 -1.63
CA ILE A 138 -8.89 -1.10 -2.83
C ILE A 138 -7.56 -1.73 -2.40
N PRO A 139 -7.23 -2.96 -2.81
CA PRO A 139 -5.94 -3.55 -2.48
C PRO A 139 -4.77 -2.71 -3.03
N TYR A 140 -3.76 -2.47 -2.20
CA TYR A 140 -2.59 -1.65 -2.54
C TYR A 140 -1.88 -2.09 -3.83
N LYS A 141 -1.96 -3.39 -4.15
CA LYS A 141 -1.39 -3.96 -5.39
C LYS A 141 -1.92 -3.33 -6.68
N PHE A 142 -3.06 -2.64 -6.64
CA PHE A 142 -3.64 -1.96 -7.81
C PHE A 142 -3.17 -0.51 -7.96
N LEU A 143 -2.57 0.08 -6.93
CA LEU A 143 -1.95 1.41 -7.06
C LEU A 143 -0.84 1.38 -8.11
N ASN A 144 -0.75 2.45 -8.88
CA ASN A 144 0.18 2.61 -10.00
C ASN A 144 0.00 1.58 -11.13
N LYS A 145 -1.18 0.95 -11.21
CA LYS A 145 -1.56 0.12 -12.36
C LYS A 145 -2.66 0.78 -13.18
N GLU A 146 -2.70 0.44 -14.45
CA GLU A 146 -3.76 0.87 -15.33
C GLU A 146 -5.09 0.25 -14.91
N VAL A 147 -6.08 1.11 -14.73
CA VAL A 147 -7.46 0.76 -14.42
C VAL A 147 -8.40 1.49 -15.36
N GLN A 148 -9.48 0.85 -15.71
CA GLN A 148 -10.53 1.47 -16.52
C GLN A 148 -11.52 2.17 -15.59
N VAL A 149 -11.77 3.44 -15.85
CA VAL A 149 -12.74 4.26 -15.14
C VAL A 149 -13.82 4.70 -16.09
N SER A 150 -15.07 4.45 -15.70
CA SER A 150 -16.26 4.90 -16.42
C SER A 150 -17.03 5.88 -15.57
N VAL A 151 -17.34 7.05 -16.10
CA VAL A 151 -18.15 8.07 -15.45
C VAL A 151 -19.42 8.31 -16.27
N ARG A 152 -20.56 8.23 -15.60
CA ARG A 152 -21.88 8.50 -16.15
C ARG A 152 -22.55 9.58 -15.31
N CYS A 153 -22.78 10.71 -15.90
CA CYS A 153 -23.43 11.82 -15.23
C CYS A 153 -24.54 12.37 -16.13
N LYS A 154 -25.69 12.64 -15.55
CA LYS A 154 -26.81 13.25 -16.29
C LYS A 154 -26.35 14.54 -16.95
N ASP A 155 -26.76 14.73 -18.19
CA ASP A 155 -26.50 15.95 -18.98
C ASP A 155 -25.01 16.19 -19.32
N HIS A 156 -24.15 15.18 -19.13
CA HIS A 156 -22.73 15.20 -19.49
C HIS A 156 -22.39 14.15 -20.54
N ILE A 157 -21.26 14.31 -21.17
CA ILE A 157 -20.70 13.30 -22.06
C ILE A 157 -20.18 12.16 -21.19
N ASP A 158 -20.52 10.94 -21.56
CA ASP A 158 -20.01 9.74 -20.94
C ASP A 158 -18.48 9.64 -21.08
N VAL A 159 -17.78 9.42 -19.99
CA VAL A 159 -16.32 9.28 -19.98
C VAL A 159 -15.95 7.84 -19.71
N ASP A 160 -15.22 7.21 -20.63
CA ASP A 160 -14.57 5.92 -20.46
C ASP A 160 -13.08 6.11 -20.72
N THR A 161 -12.28 5.98 -19.70
CA THR A 161 -10.83 6.23 -19.79
C THR A 161 -10.04 5.18 -19.00
N THR A 162 -8.79 5.00 -19.41
CA THR A 162 -7.82 4.15 -18.68
C THR A 162 -6.77 5.04 -18.04
N LEU A 163 -6.61 4.93 -16.74
CA LEU A 163 -5.73 5.77 -15.95
C LEU A 163 -4.85 4.89 -15.04
N LEU A 164 -3.71 5.45 -14.63
CA LEU A 164 -2.94 4.87 -13.53
C LEU A 164 -3.66 5.17 -12.21
N LEU A 165 -3.99 4.13 -11.46
CA LEU A 165 -4.67 4.27 -10.19
C LEU A 165 -3.77 4.93 -9.16
N SER A 166 -4.20 6.06 -8.62
CA SER A 166 -3.57 6.76 -7.50
C SER A 166 -4.58 6.96 -6.37
N GLU A 167 -4.12 7.31 -5.18
CA GLU A 167 -5.00 7.59 -4.04
C GLU A 167 -5.95 8.76 -4.30
N ASN A 168 -5.54 9.70 -5.16
CA ASN A 168 -6.34 10.83 -5.58
C ASN A 168 -6.34 10.87 -7.12
N LEU A 169 -7.49 10.67 -7.72
CA LEU A 169 -7.72 10.76 -9.15
C LEU A 169 -8.57 11.99 -9.46
N THR A 170 -8.21 12.70 -10.52
CA THR A 170 -9.04 13.78 -11.07
C THR A 170 -9.45 13.40 -12.49
N ILE A 171 -10.74 13.47 -12.77
CA ILE A 171 -11.31 13.14 -14.07
C ILE A 171 -12.06 14.36 -14.57
N ASP A 172 -11.67 14.84 -15.75
CA ASP A 172 -12.37 15.94 -16.41
C ASP A 172 -13.63 15.41 -17.09
N ILE A 173 -14.74 16.08 -16.85
CA ILE A 173 -16.04 15.80 -17.44
C ILE A 173 -16.55 17.03 -18.19
N TYR A 174 -17.31 16.80 -19.25
CA TYR A 174 -17.81 17.85 -20.14
C TYR A 174 -19.32 17.74 -20.25
N ARG A 175 -20.00 18.88 -20.24
CA ARG A 175 -21.44 18.91 -20.53
C ARG A 175 -21.73 18.50 -21.96
N ASN A 176 -22.85 17.84 -22.14
CA ASN A 176 -23.26 17.42 -23.49
C ASN A 176 -23.68 18.61 -24.33
N PRO A 177 -22.95 18.92 -25.41
CA PRO A 177 -23.26 20.07 -26.28
C PRO A 177 -24.58 19.93 -27.04
N SER A 178 -25.19 18.73 -27.07
CA SER A 178 -26.53 18.54 -27.66
C SER A 178 -27.66 18.97 -26.72
N ILE A 179 -27.34 19.18 -25.44
CA ILE A 179 -28.31 19.57 -24.42
C ILE A 179 -28.04 21.00 -23.94
N TYR A 180 -26.77 21.44 -24.03
CA TYR A 180 -26.34 22.75 -23.56
C TYR A 180 -25.80 23.59 -24.70
N GLY A 181 -26.17 24.85 -24.73
CA GLY A 181 -25.67 25.85 -25.69
C GLY A 181 -24.81 26.92 -25.01
N ASP A 182 -23.85 27.44 -25.78
CA ASP A 182 -23.04 28.60 -25.37
C ASP A 182 -23.76 29.87 -25.76
N VAL A 183 -24.28 30.60 -24.76
CA VAL A 183 -24.97 31.88 -24.97
C VAL A 183 -23.99 33.00 -24.64
N LYS A 184 -23.68 33.82 -25.66
CA LYS A 184 -22.80 34.98 -25.51
C LYS A 184 -23.56 36.24 -25.81
N PHE A 185 -23.44 37.23 -24.95
CA PHE A 185 -24.00 38.57 -25.16
C PHE A 185 -23.11 39.62 -24.47
N GLN A 186 -23.30 40.85 -24.84
CA GLN A 186 -22.56 41.97 -24.27
C GLN A 186 -23.55 42.96 -23.62
N ILE A 187 -23.17 43.45 -22.45
CA ILE A 187 -23.93 44.45 -21.71
C ILE A 187 -23.31 45.81 -22.00
N TRP A 188 -24.12 46.73 -22.50
CA TRP A 188 -23.69 48.05 -22.86
C TRP A 188 -24.40 49.11 -22.02
N ASP A 189 -23.72 50.24 -21.82
CA ASP A 189 -24.31 51.44 -21.28
C ASP A 189 -25.02 52.25 -22.37
N GLU A 190 -25.62 53.40 -22.00
CA GLU A 190 -26.29 54.31 -22.94
C GLU A 190 -25.35 54.89 -23.99
N ASN A 191 -24.06 54.86 -23.75
CA ASN A 191 -23.02 55.35 -24.67
C ASN A 191 -22.37 54.26 -25.51
N ALA A 192 -22.94 53.06 -25.52
CA ALA A 192 -22.42 51.86 -26.19
C ALA A 192 -21.05 51.39 -25.69
N ASN A 193 -20.69 51.67 -24.45
CA ASN A 193 -19.51 51.10 -23.82
C ASN A 193 -19.89 49.81 -23.07
N GLY A 194 -19.04 48.83 -23.13
CA GLY A 194 -19.21 47.58 -22.35
C GLY A 194 -19.18 47.85 -20.85
N VAL A 195 -20.14 47.29 -20.12
CA VAL A 195 -20.24 47.47 -18.64
C VAL A 195 -19.63 46.28 -17.94
N PRO A 196 -18.49 46.47 -17.25
CA PRO A 196 -17.81 45.39 -16.53
C PRO A 196 -18.51 45.06 -15.21
N HIS A 197 -18.27 43.83 -14.75
CA HIS A 197 -18.66 43.35 -13.43
C HIS A 197 -20.16 43.36 -13.12
N VAL A 198 -21.02 43.31 -14.16
CA VAL A 198 -22.47 43.20 -13.98
C VAL A 198 -22.85 41.77 -13.66
N GLY A 199 -23.49 41.56 -12.52
CA GLY A 199 -24.05 40.26 -12.14
C GLY A 199 -25.25 39.89 -12.99
N VAL A 200 -25.16 38.79 -13.73
CA VAL A 200 -26.22 38.26 -14.58
C VAL A 200 -26.72 36.95 -14.03
N LYS A 201 -28.03 36.78 -13.97
CA LYS A 201 -28.68 35.52 -13.61
C LYS A 201 -29.65 35.13 -14.71
N ILE A 202 -29.43 33.95 -15.31
CA ILE A 202 -30.32 33.34 -16.30
C ILE A 202 -30.67 31.94 -15.79
N LEU A 203 -31.94 31.68 -15.53
CA LEU A 203 -32.39 30.47 -14.83
C LEU A 203 -31.70 30.36 -13.46
N ASP A 204 -31.01 29.26 -13.22
CA ASP A 204 -30.24 29.02 -12.00
C ASP A 204 -28.74 29.35 -12.15
N TYR A 205 -28.35 29.80 -13.34
CA TYR A 205 -26.96 30.13 -13.68
C TYR A 205 -26.67 31.60 -13.36
N LYS A 206 -25.54 31.82 -12.68
CA LYS A 206 -25.05 33.16 -12.37
C LYS A 206 -23.67 33.35 -12.94
N THR A 207 -23.42 34.52 -13.49
CA THR A 207 -22.11 34.92 -13.98
C THR A 207 -21.95 36.44 -13.82
N VAL A 208 -20.75 36.92 -14.16
CA VAL A 208 -20.43 38.36 -14.11
C VAL A 208 -19.80 38.72 -15.47
N SER A 209 -20.15 39.90 -15.99
CA SER A 209 -19.54 40.40 -17.23
C SER A 209 -18.04 40.63 -17.04
N ASP A 210 -17.25 40.42 -18.08
CA ASP A 210 -15.82 40.75 -18.16
C ASP A 210 -15.56 42.26 -18.24
N ALA A 211 -14.29 42.65 -18.46
CA ALA A 211 -13.89 44.05 -18.53
C ALA A 211 -14.50 44.79 -19.73
N GLU A 212 -14.84 44.10 -20.77
CA GLU A 212 -15.46 44.60 -22.02
C GLU A 212 -16.99 44.45 -22.02
N GLY A 213 -17.57 43.97 -20.90
CA GLY A 213 -19.00 43.79 -20.74
C GLY A 213 -19.55 42.51 -21.34
N TYR A 214 -18.70 41.57 -21.85
CA TYR A 214 -19.17 40.29 -22.36
C TYR A 214 -19.55 39.31 -21.27
N VAL A 215 -20.59 38.58 -21.57
CA VAL A 215 -21.11 37.49 -20.72
C VAL A 215 -21.16 36.23 -21.55
N SER A 216 -20.59 35.15 -21.07
CA SER A 216 -20.71 33.84 -21.69
C SER A 216 -21.32 32.87 -20.66
N LEU A 217 -22.40 32.21 -21.06
CA LEU A 217 -23.14 31.24 -20.26
C LEU A 217 -23.37 29.96 -21.05
N PHE A 218 -23.07 28.83 -20.42
CA PHE A 218 -23.39 27.53 -20.97
C PHE A 218 -24.64 27.01 -20.30
N ILE A 219 -25.77 27.06 -20.96
CA ILE A 219 -27.11 26.81 -20.40
C ILE A 219 -27.86 25.73 -21.20
N PRO A 220 -28.83 25.03 -20.58
CA PRO A 220 -29.72 24.12 -21.31
C PRO A 220 -30.41 24.81 -22.48
N LEU A 221 -30.47 24.10 -23.61
CA LEU A 221 -31.16 24.55 -24.83
C LEU A 221 -32.64 24.33 -24.74
#